data_d005f49212cc3b178d6a6919b6e1e878
#
_entry.id   d005f49212cc3b178d6a6919b6e1e878
#
_cell.length_a   1.000
_cell.length_b   1.000
_cell.length_c   1.000
_cell.angle_alpha   90.00
_cell.angle_beta   90.00
_cell.angle_gamma   90.00
#
_symmetry.space_group_name_H-M   'P 1'
#
loop_
_entity.id
_entity.type
_entity.pdbx_description
1 polymer ?
#
loop_
_entity_poly.entity_id
_entity_poly.type
_entity_poly.pdbx_seq_one_letter_code
_entity_poly.pdbx_strand_id
1 'polypeptide(L)'
;MAGDVAAKYNQLAQQAKETLAKRSEDEKIRIQVGWATCESAAGADDVAEAFRKHILESGRSDVVLRRVGCTGRCSREPIVSVMLPGKMPVKYEQVTGELAGEIFHSHVLGGSAVASGILDSDAYKPLKYELYLCGGPKCQHRLPWDAKQAFKDSVSAAGLEHEIALSDASCFGLCGRAAAEDVVFVLV
;
A
#
# COMPACT_ATOMS: atom_id res chain seq x y z
N MET A 1 44.53 8.18 -3.91
CA MET A 1 43.55 7.92 -2.84
C MET A 1 42.11 7.79 -3.35
N ALA A 2 41.64 8.55 -4.34
CA ALA A 2 40.27 8.41 -4.88
C ALA A 2 39.98 7.06 -5.60
N GLY A 3 41.00 6.48 -6.28
CA GLY A 3 40.84 5.21 -7.00
C GLY A 3 40.61 4.00 -6.10
N ASP A 4 41.09 4.02 -4.87
CA ASP A 4 40.90 2.91 -3.90
C ASP A 4 39.47 2.87 -3.33
N VAL A 5 38.85 4.02 -3.12
CA VAL A 5 37.48 4.13 -2.62
C VAL A 5 36.47 3.64 -3.67
N ALA A 6 36.66 4.02 -4.93
CA ALA A 6 35.79 3.58 -6.02
C ALA A 6 35.89 2.05 -6.25
N ALA A 7 37.11 1.51 -6.20
CA ALA A 7 37.32 0.06 -6.34
C ALA A 7 36.65 -0.71 -5.19
N LYS A 8 36.78 -0.21 -3.96
CA LYS A 8 36.17 -0.83 -2.77
C LYS A 8 34.65 -0.74 -2.80
N TYR A 9 34.09 0.39 -3.24
CA TYR A 9 32.65 0.53 -3.45
C TYR A 9 32.11 -0.47 -4.47
N ASN A 10 32.76 -0.59 -5.63
CA ASN A 10 32.36 -1.53 -6.67
C ASN A 10 32.44 -2.99 -6.20
N GLN A 11 33.45 -3.34 -5.43
CA GLN A 11 33.58 -4.65 -4.81
C GLN A 11 32.44 -4.94 -3.84
N LEU A 12 32.11 -4.02 -2.96
CA LEU A 12 30.99 -4.16 -2.00
C LEU A 12 29.65 -4.23 -2.72
N ALA A 13 29.43 -3.41 -3.75
CA ALA A 13 28.22 -3.45 -4.57
C ALA A 13 28.06 -4.78 -5.29
N GLN A 14 29.14 -5.34 -5.80
CA GLN A 14 29.11 -6.67 -6.45
C GLN A 14 28.81 -7.77 -5.43
N GLN A 15 29.45 -7.77 -4.27
CA GLN A 15 29.19 -8.72 -3.19
C GLN A 15 27.73 -8.62 -2.70
N ALA A 16 27.18 -7.41 -2.57
CA ALA A 16 25.76 -7.21 -2.22
C ALA A 16 24.82 -7.82 -3.27
N LYS A 17 25.08 -7.58 -4.57
CA LYS A 17 24.31 -8.17 -5.67
C LYS A 17 24.35 -9.72 -5.64
N GLU A 18 25.52 -10.30 -5.45
CA GLU A 18 25.67 -11.75 -5.36
C GLU A 18 24.97 -12.35 -4.12
N THR A 19 25.02 -11.62 -3.00
CA THR A 19 24.32 -12.03 -1.78
C THR A 19 22.81 -11.94 -1.95
N LEU A 20 22.30 -10.91 -2.61
CA LEU A 20 20.88 -10.75 -2.93
C LEU A 20 20.40 -11.83 -3.92
N ALA A 21 21.21 -12.13 -4.95
CA ALA A 21 20.88 -13.19 -5.91
C ALA A 21 20.85 -14.58 -5.28
N LYS A 22 21.64 -14.82 -4.23
CA LYS A 22 21.64 -16.08 -3.45
C LYS A 22 20.54 -16.15 -2.40
N ARG A 23 19.83 -15.05 -2.11
CA ARG A 23 18.71 -15.07 -1.18
C ARG A 23 17.52 -15.77 -1.84
N SER A 24 17.32 -17.03 -1.45
CA SER A 24 16.11 -17.80 -1.80
C SER A 24 14.82 -17.26 -1.15
N GLU A 25 14.85 -16.05 -0.58
CA GLU A 25 13.68 -15.44 0.05
C GLU A 25 12.59 -15.06 -0.95
N ASP A 26 12.95 -14.81 -2.21
CA ASP A 26 11.97 -14.53 -3.27
C ASP A 26 11.16 -15.76 -3.69
N GLU A 27 11.65 -16.96 -3.34
CA GLU A 27 10.94 -18.23 -3.54
C GLU A 27 10.03 -18.60 -2.36
N LYS A 28 10.11 -17.85 -1.23
CA LYS A 28 9.32 -18.15 -0.03
C LYS A 28 8.05 -17.31 0.02
N ILE A 29 7.00 -17.93 0.51
CA ILE A 29 5.79 -17.22 0.89
C ILE A 29 6.09 -16.40 2.15
N ARG A 30 5.78 -15.12 2.12
CA ARG A 30 6.00 -14.21 3.24
C ARG A 30 4.68 -13.70 3.77
N ILE A 31 4.46 -13.90 5.07
CA ILE A 31 3.35 -13.33 5.81
C ILE A 31 3.93 -12.25 6.71
N GLN A 32 3.47 -11.01 6.55
CA GLN A 32 3.91 -9.88 7.37
C GLN A 32 2.72 -9.37 8.18
N VAL A 33 2.87 -9.34 9.50
CA VAL A 33 1.88 -8.79 10.44
C VAL A 33 2.40 -7.46 10.96
N GLY A 34 1.59 -6.42 10.89
CA GLY A 34 1.89 -5.12 11.44
C GLY A 34 2.19 -5.23 12.93
N TRP A 35 3.20 -4.48 13.41
CA TRP A 35 3.66 -4.58 14.79
C TRP A 35 4.04 -3.19 15.32
N ALA A 36 3.06 -2.54 15.91
CA ALA A 36 3.22 -1.27 16.61
C ALA A 36 2.28 -1.26 17.82
N THR A 37 2.32 -0.23 18.63
CA THR A 37 1.47 -0.14 19.83
C THR A 37 -0.02 -0.26 19.49
N CYS A 38 -0.49 0.41 18.44
CA CYS A 38 -1.88 0.31 17.98
C CYS A 38 -2.20 -1.05 17.38
N GLU A 39 -1.31 -1.64 16.59
CA GLU A 39 -1.47 -2.99 16.03
C GLU A 39 -1.62 -4.06 17.14
N SER A 40 -0.75 -4.00 18.16
CA SER A 40 -0.83 -4.90 19.32
C SER A 40 -2.12 -4.68 20.11
N ALA A 41 -2.53 -3.43 20.30
CA ALA A 41 -3.79 -3.11 20.96
C ALA A 41 -5.02 -3.59 20.16
N ALA A 42 -4.90 -3.65 18.82
CA ALA A 42 -5.92 -4.17 17.92
C ALA A 42 -5.94 -5.70 17.80
N GLY A 43 -5.00 -6.42 18.44
CA GLY A 43 -4.95 -7.89 18.45
C GLY A 43 -3.93 -8.52 17.50
N ALA A 44 -2.92 -7.78 17.03
CA ALA A 44 -1.90 -8.32 16.13
C ALA A 44 -1.11 -9.50 16.71
N ASP A 45 -1.01 -9.58 18.05
CA ASP A 45 -0.39 -10.72 18.74
C ASP A 45 -1.15 -12.02 18.50
N ASP A 46 -2.49 -12.00 18.65
CA ASP A 46 -3.35 -13.15 18.44
C ASP A 46 -3.34 -13.59 16.96
N VAL A 47 -3.32 -12.62 16.05
CA VAL A 47 -3.19 -12.87 14.60
C VAL A 47 -1.86 -13.55 14.27
N ALA A 48 -0.76 -13.06 14.83
CA ALA A 48 0.55 -13.66 14.62
C ALA A 48 0.62 -15.09 15.21
N GLU A 49 -0.01 -15.33 16.34
CA GLU A 49 -0.07 -16.66 16.96
C GLU A 49 -0.92 -17.63 16.12
N ALA A 50 -2.05 -17.18 15.59
CA ALA A 50 -2.87 -17.97 14.67
C ALA A 50 -2.07 -18.41 13.44
N PHE A 51 -1.34 -17.49 12.81
CA PHE A 51 -0.47 -17.85 11.67
C PHE A 51 0.64 -18.83 12.07
N ARG A 52 1.30 -18.65 13.23
CA ARG A 52 2.30 -19.59 13.70
C ARG A 52 1.74 -21.01 13.84
N LYS A 53 0.58 -21.11 14.46
CA LYS A 53 -0.11 -22.39 14.64
C LYS A 53 -0.37 -23.07 13.29
N HIS A 54 -0.96 -22.36 12.34
CA HIS A 54 -1.25 -22.91 11.00
C HIS A 54 0.02 -23.28 10.22
N ILE A 55 1.11 -22.48 10.33
CA ILE A 55 2.40 -22.83 9.71
C ILE A 55 2.94 -24.13 10.31
N LEU A 56 2.93 -24.29 11.63
CA LEU A 56 3.40 -25.49 12.29
C LEU A 56 2.55 -26.72 11.91
N GLU A 57 1.24 -26.59 11.93
CA GLU A 57 0.30 -27.66 11.57
C GLU A 57 0.45 -28.10 10.10
N SER A 58 0.75 -27.16 9.21
CA SER A 58 0.93 -27.46 7.79
C SER A 58 2.25 -28.15 7.46
N GLY A 59 3.23 -28.14 8.36
CA GLY A 59 4.56 -28.69 8.14
C GLY A 59 5.39 -27.99 7.04
N ARG A 60 4.96 -26.84 6.55
CA ARG A 60 5.63 -26.10 5.47
C ARG A 60 6.86 -25.35 5.98
N SER A 61 7.98 -25.50 5.28
CA SER A 61 9.25 -24.82 5.56
C SER A 61 9.50 -23.60 4.67
N ASP A 62 8.65 -23.40 3.67
CA ASP A 62 8.75 -22.32 2.68
C ASP A 62 7.87 -21.10 3.05
N VAL A 63 7.17 -21.11 4.19
CA VAL A 63 6.39 -20.00 4.70
C VAL A 63 7.16 -19.28 5.81
N VAL A 64 7.32 -17.97 5.65
CA VAL A 64 8.02 -17.12 6.63
C VAL A 64 7.04 -16.10 7.20
N LEU A 65 6.87 -16.13 8.52
CA LEU A 65 6.12 -15.13 9.26
C LEU A 65 7.07 -14.05 9.80
N ARG A 66 6.77 -12.79 9.55
CA ARG A 66 7.55 -11.63 10.04
C ARG A 66 6.66 -10.58 10.66
N ARG A 67 7.17 -9.92 11.67
CA ARG A 67 6.64 -8.68 12.21
C ARG A 67 7.23 -7.51 11.45
N VAL A 68 6.39 -6.55 11.08
CA VAL A 68 6.81 -5.34 10.34
C VAL A 68 6.31 -4.08 11.04
N GLY A 69 6.88 -2.93 10.72
CA GLY A 69 6.47 -1.65 11.28
C GLY A 69 5.04 -1.25 10.89
N CYS A 70 4.52 -0.22 11.58
CA CYS A 70 3.21 0.35 11.32
C CYS A 70 3.11 0.95 9.91
N THR A 71 1.95 0.74 9.28
CA THR A 71 1.64 1.32 7.98
C THR A 71 0.97 2.70 8.06
N GLY A 72 0.70 3.20 9.26
CA GLY A 72 -0.01 4.46 9.49
C GLY A 72 -1.52 4.41 9.33
N ARG A 73 -2.10 3.22 9.18
CA ARG A 73 -3.55 3.01 8.96
C ARG A 73 -4.24 2.44 10.20
N CYS A 74 -4.16 3.15 11.31
CA CYS A 74 -4.59 2.67 12.63
C CYS A 74 -6.06 2.23 12.70
N SER A 75 -6.97 2.83 11.90
CA SER A 75 -8.38 2.43 11.85
C SER A 75 -8.64 1.11 11.12
N ARG A 76 -7.61 0.55 10.46
CA ARG A 76 -7.68 -0.68 9.66
C ARG A 76 -6.87 -1.83 10.26
N GLU A 77 -6.28 -1.62 11.43
CA GLU A 77 -5.45 -2.61 12.12
C GLU A 77 -6.27 -3.72 12.76
N PRO A 78 -5.74 -4.94 12.92
CA PRO A 78 -4.40 -5.40 12.46
C PRO A 78 -4.32 -5.55 10.94
N ILE A 79 -3.15 -5.18 10.37
CA ILE A 79 -2.89 -5.32 8.94
C ILE A 79 -1.93 -6.48 8.69
N VAL A 80 -2.30 -7.33 7.74
CA VAL A 80 -1.49 -8.46 7.31
C VAL A 80 -1.20 -8.35 5.82
N SER A 81 0.05 -8.56 5.43
CA SER A 81 0.45 -8.64 4.03
C SER A 81 0.92 -10.06 3.69
N VAL A 82 0.36 -10.65 2.65
CA VAL A 82 0.76 -11.96 2.12
C VAL A 82 1.42 -11.76 0.77
N MET A 83 2.62 -12.27 0.63
CA MET A 83 3.42 -12.22 -0.59
C MET A 83 3.72 -13.63 -1.06
N LEU A 84 3.12 -14.02 -2.17
CA LEU A 84 3.41 -15.27 -2.86
C LEU A 84 4.54 -15.04 -3.87
N PRO A 85 5.41 -16.04 -4.13
CA PRO A 85 6.43 -15.92 -5.16
C PRO A 85 5.87 -15.50 -6.51
N GLY A 86 6.48 -14.50 -7.13
CA GLY A 86 6.08 -14.00 -8.46
C GLY A 86 4.72 -13.30 -8.54
N LYS A 87 4.03 -13.07 -7.42
CA LYS A 87 2.75 -12.37 -7.37
C LYS A 87 2.87 -11.04 -6.62
N MET A 88 1.97 -10.11 -6.92
CA MET A 88 1.85 -8.87 -6.17
C MET A 88 1.38 -9.15 -4.74
N PRO A 89 1.90 -8.41 -3.74
CA PRO A 89 1.45 -8.54 -2.36
C PRO A 89 -0.03 -8.22 -2.20
N VAL A 90 -0.75 -9.05 -1.44
CA VAL A 90 -2.13 -8.75 -1.02
C VAL A 90 -2.10 -8.34 0.44
N LYS A 91 -2.74 -7.23 0.76
CA LYS A 91 -2.89 -6.74 2.14
C LYS A 91 -4.30 -6.96 2.62
N TYR A 92 -4.41 -7.37 3.88
CA TYR A 92 -5.66 -7.59 4.59
C TYR A 92 -5.74 -6.63 5.77
N GLU A 93 -6.94 -6.17 6.07
CA GLU A 93 -7.24 -5.27 7.19
C GLU A 93 -8.15 -5.92 8.21
N GLN A 94 -8.15 -5.38 9.44
CA GLN A 94 -8.98 -5.83 10.56
C GLN A 94 -8.93 -7.36 10.74
N VAL A 95 -7.74 -7.92 10.56
CA VAL A 95 -7.54 -9.37 10.58
C VAL A 95 -7.76 -9.89 11.98
N THR A 96 -8.65 -10.86 12.12
CA THR A 96 -8.88 -11.65 13.33
C THR A 96 -8.14 -12.98 13.25
N GLY A 97 -8.07 -13.72 14.35
CA GLY A 97 -7.51 -15.08 14.34
C GLY A 97 -8.27 -16.03 13.39
N GLU A 98 -9.59 -15.87 13.25
CA GLU A 98 -10.40 -16.66 12.30
C GLU A 98 -10.04 -16.32 10.85
N LEU A 99 -10.01 -15.00 10.52
CA LEU A 99 -9.64 -14.56 9.18
C LEU A 99 -8.19 -14.94 8.84
N ALA A 100 -7.27 -14.95 9.82
CA ALA A 100 -5.91 -15.45 9.64
C ALA A 100 -5.87 -16.91 9.20
N GLY A 101 -6.77 -17.75 9.76
CA GLY A 101 -6.97 -19.13 9.31
C GLY A 101 -7.46 -19.22 7.88
N GLU A 102 -8.48 -18.46 7.50
CA GLU A 102 -9.01 -18.42 6.13
C GLU A 102 -7.93 -17.95 5.14
N ILE A 103 -7.19 -16.88 5.47
CA ILE A 103 -6.08 -16.36 4.67
C ILE A 103 -5.01 -17.45 4.50
N PHE A 104 -4.68 -18.16 5.55
CA PHE A 104 -3.68 -19.22 5.47
C PHE A 104 -4.13 -20.35 4.53
N HIS A 105 -5.34 -20.87 4.69
CA HIS A 105 -5.83 -21.96 3.87
C HIS A 105 -6.10 -21.57 2.42
N SER A 106 -6.77 -20.44 2.19
CA SER A 106 -7.16 -20.03 0.84
C SER A 106 -6.03 -19.34 0.08
N HIS A 107 -5.32 -18.41 0.73
CA HIS A 107 -4.30 -17.61 0.02
C HIS A 107 -2.92 -18.23 0.11
N VAL A 108 -2.45 -18.63 1.30
CA VAL A 108 -1.10 -19.17 1.47
C VAL A 108 -0.99 -20.58 0.88
N LEU A 109 -1.95 -21.45 1.14
CA LEU A 109 -1.95 -22.82 0.62
C LEU A 109 -2.60 -22.92 -0.76
N GLY A 110 -3.73 -22.26 -0.97
CA GLY A 110 -4.53 -22.36 -2.21
C GLY A 110 -4.14 -21.34 -3.28
N GLY A 111 -3.34 -20.34 -2.97
CA GLY A 111 -2.89 -19.32 -3.94
C GLY A 111 -3.96 -18.29 -4.37
N SER A 112 -5.16 -18.33 -3.75
CA SER A 112 -6.29 -17.44 -4.05
C SER A 112 -6.58 -16.51 -2.87
N ALA A 113 -6.57 -15.20 -3.10
CA ALA A 113 -6.84 -14.23 -2.05
C ALA A 113 -8.26 -14.37 -1.51
N VAL A 114 -8.43 -14.15 -0.20
CA VAL A 114 -9.73 -14.09 0.46
C VAL A 114 -10.35 -12.72 0.19
N ALA A 115 -11.53 -12.68 -0.41
CA ALA A 115 -12.17 -11.42 -0.80
C ALA A 115 -12.57 -10.55 0.41
N SER A 116 -13.00 -11.19 1.51
CA SER A 116 -13.26 -10.52 2.78
C SER A 116 -11.96 -10.05 3.43
N GLY A 117 -11.93 -8.80 3.86
CA GLY A 117 -10.78 -8.24 4.57
C GLY A 117 -9.61 -7.77 3.70
N ILE A 118 -9.72 -7.79 2.37
CA ILE A 118 -8.69 -7.13 1.53
C ILE A 118 -8.71 -5.63 1.82
N LEU A 119 -7.55 -5.11 2.20
CA LEU A 119 -7.36 -3.70 2.49
C LEU A 119 -7.69 -2.85 1.25
N ASP A 120 -8.58 -1.89 1.41
CA ASP A 120 -9.03 -1.00 0.34
C ASP A 120 -9.54 -1.76 -0.91
N SER A 121 -10.26 -2.88 -0.72
CA SER A 121 -10.80 -3.67 -1.84
C SER A 121 -11.67 -2.85 -2.81
N ASP A 122 -12.34 -1.83 -2.28
CA ASP A 122 -13.13 -0.89 -3.08
C ASP A 122 -12.27 0.23 -3.70
N ALA A 123 -11.08 0.50 -3.13
CA ALA A 123 -10.16 1.53 -3.59
C ALA A 123 -9.19 1.03 -4.68
N TYR A 124 -9.10 -0.27 -4.90
CA TYR A 124 -8.14 -0.84 -5.87
C TYR A 124 -8.76 -1.16 -7.24
N LYS A 125 -9.80 -0.46 -7.62
CA LYS A 125 -10.07 -0.31 -9.05
C LYS A 125 -9.06 0.73 -9.55
N PRO A 126 -8.21 0.38 -10.53
CA PRO A 126 -7.27 1.36 -11.06
C PRO A 126 -8.09 2.55 -11.57
N LEU A 127 -7.90 3.69 -10.93
CA LEU A 127 -8.48 4.94 -11.38
C LEU A 127 -7.94 5.18 -12.79
N LYS A 128 -8.80 5.46 -13.73
CA LYS A 128 -8.38 5.81 -15.09
C LYS A 128 -7.78 7.22 -15.13
N TYR A 129 -8.30 8.09 -14.27
CA TYR A 129 -7.91 9.48 -14.23
C TYR A 129 -7.78 9.96 -12.78
N GLU A 130 -6.75 10.73 -12.53
CA GLU A 130 -6.57 11.44 -11.27
C GLU A 130 -6.52 12.95 -11.57
N LEU A 131 -7.45 13.68 -10.99
CA LEU A 131 -7.52 15.13 -11.12
C LEU A 131 -6.91 15.78 -9.88
N TYR A 132 -5.86 16.55 -10.09
CA TYR A 132 -5.19 17.29 -9.03
C TYR A 132 -5.62 18.75 -9.03
N LEU A 133 -6.11 19.22 -7.88
CA LEU A 133 -6.40 20.65 -7.66
C LEU A 133 -5.19 21.34 -7.04
N CYS A 134 -4.82 22.48 -7.59
CA CYS A 134 -3.73 23.27 -7.06
C CYS A 134 -4.06 23.83 -5.66
N GLY A 135 -3.29 23.38 -4.65
CA GLY A 135 -3.40 23.82 -3.25
C GLY A 135 -2.68 25.14 -2.95
N GLY A 136 -2.18 25.86 -3.95
CA GLY A 136 -1.51 27.14 -3.76
C GLY A 136 -2.46 28.24 -3.24
N PRO A 137 -1.98 29.19 -2.40
CA PRO A 137 -2.82 30.19 -1.76
C PRO A 137 -3.67 31.01 -2.74
N LYS A 138 -3.10 31.37 -3.90
CA LYS A 138 -3.83 32.11 -4.93
C LYS A 138 -4.96 31.30 -5.56
N CYS A 139 -4.76 30.01 -5.79
CA CYS A 139 -5.78 29.13 -6.34
C CYS A 139 -6.87 28.84 -5.32
N GLN A 140 -6.52 28.61 -4.06
CA GLN A 140 -7.50 28.40 -2.99
C GLN A 140 -8.42 29.59 -2.77
N HIS A 141 -7.91 30.82 -2.94
CA HIS A 141 -8.74 32.04 -2.86
C HIS A 141 -9.67 32.22 -4.06
N ARG A 142 -9.37 31.63 -5.19
CA ARG A 142 -10.16 31.74 -6.42
C ARG A 142 -11.18 30.62 -6.57
N LEU A 143 -10.90 29.45 -5.99
CA LEU A 143 -11.85 28.36 -5.95
C LEU A 143 -13.04 28.74 -5.10
N PRO A 144 -14.27 28.78 -5.67
CA PRO A 144 -15.44 28.74 -4.83
C PRO A 144 -15.29 27.57 -3.87
N TRP A 145 -15.54 27.80 -2.59
CA TRP A 145 -15.37 26.78 -1.55
C TRP A 145 -16.15 25.48 -1.81
N ASP A 146 -17.19 25.55 -2.64
CA ASP A 146 -18.07 24.47 -3.07
C ASP A 146 -17.63 23.79 -4.38
N ALA A 147 -16.66 24.35 -5.13
CA ALA A 147 -16.24 23.81 -6.43
C ALA A 147 -15.75 22.36 -6.35
N LYS A 148 -15.04 22.02 -5.28
CA LYS A 148 -14.60 20.65 -5.04
C LYS A 148 -15.78 19.70 -4.82
N GLN A 149 -16.79 20.13 -4.10
CA GLN A 149 -17.99 19.36 -3.87
C GLN A 149 -18.81 19.26 -5.17
N ALA A 150 -19.00 20.33 -5.90
CA ALA A 150 -19.69 20.33 -7.19
C ALA A 150 -19.03 19.40 -8.21
N PHE A 151 -17.69 19.34 -8.21
CA PHE A 151 -16.96 18.37 -9.04
C PHE A 151 -17.25 16.92 -8.61
N LYS A 152 -17.20 16.63 -7.32
CA LYS A 152 -17.53 15.29 -6.78
C LYS A 152 -18.96 14.89 -7.14
N ASP A 153 -19.90 15.81 -6.97
CA ASP A 153 -21.30 15.56 -7.31
C ASP A 153 -21.49 15.28 -8.81
N SER A 154 -20.73 15.98 -9.65
CA SER A 154 -20.74 15.77 -11.11
C SER A 154 -20.16 14.41 -11.50
N VAL A 155 -19.06 13.99 -10.85
CA VAL A 155 -18.46 12.66 -11.05
C VAL A 155 -19.43 11.58 -10.60
N SER A 156 -20.09 11.75 -9.46
CA SER A 156 -21.08 10.83 -8.94
C SER A 156 -22.31 10.74 -9.83
N ALA A 157 -22.84 11.87 -10.28
CA ALA A 157 -23.97 11.91 -11.21
C ALA A 157 -23.67 11.22 -12.55
N ALA A 158 -22.41 11.22 -12.96
CA ALA A 158 -21.94 10.51 -14.15
C ALA A 158 -21.64 9.01 -13.90
N GLY A 159 -21.67 8.54 -12.65
CA GLY A 159 -21.33 7.15 -12.29
C GLY A 159 -19.84 6.83 -12.45
N LEU A 160 -18.97 7.84 -12.36
CA LEU A 160 -17.54 7.74 -12.64
C LEU A 160 -16.68 7.73 -11.36
N GLU A 161 -17.25 7.57 -10.18
CA GLU A 161 -16.54 7.59 -8.88
C GLU A 161 -15.45 6.52 -8.79
N HIS A 162 -15.60 5.45 -9.55
CA HIS A 162 -14.63 4.35 -9.60
C HIS A 162 -13.55 4.54 -10.67
N GLU A 163 -13.67 5.59 -11.51
CA GLU A 163 -12.73 5.86 -12.60
C GLU A 163 -11.93 7.16 -12.37
N ILE A 164 -12.48 8.10 -11.60
CA ILE A 164 -11.91 9.43 -11.39
C ILE A 164 -11.73 9.71 -9.90
N ALA A 165 -10.51 10.05 -9.49
CA ALA A 165 -10.25 10.60 -8.16
C ALA A 165 -9.95 12.09 -8.23
N LEU A 166 -10.36 12.81 -7.19
CA LEU A 166 -10.01 14.20 -6.97
C LEU A 166 -9.06 14.30 -5.78
N SER A 167 -7.83 14.74 -6.03
CA SER A 167 -6.78 14.87 -5.04
C SER A 167 -6.35 16.33 -4.87
N ASP A 168 -6.00 16.71 -3.66
CA ASP A 168 -5.37 18.00 -3.40
C ASP A 168 -3.87 17.89 -3.66
N ALA A 169 -3.32 18.81 -4.43
CA ALA A 169 -1.91 18.89 -4.72
C ALA A 169 -1.26 20.13 -4.11
N SER A 170 0.05 20.10 -4.04
CA SER A 170 0.87 21.28 -3.75
C SER A 170 0.71 22.33 -4.84
N CYS A 171 1.24 23.53 -4.62
CA CYS A 171 1.22 24.60 -5.62
C CYS A 171 2.03 24.19 -6.87
N PHE A 172 1.39 24.25 -8.04
CA PHE A 172 2.05 23.97 -9.33
C PHE A 172 2.93 25.11 -9.85
N GLY A 173 2.93 26.29 -9.20
CA GLY A 173 3.71 27.45 -9.65
C GLY A 173 3.21 28.10 -10.95
N LEU A 174 2.01 27.78 -11.42
CA LEU A 174 1.46 28.23 -12.72
C LEU A 174 0.57 29.48 -12.62
N CYS A 175 0.58 30.19 -11.49
CA CYS A 175 -0.26 31.35 -11.26
C CYS A 175 -0.14 32.47 -12.32
N GLY A 176 1.02 32.60 -12.96
CA GLY A 176 1.25 33.59 -14.03
C GLY A 176 0.67 33.18 -15.40
N ARG A 177 0.23 31.93 -15.54
CA ARG A 177 -0.37 31.40 -16.77
C ARG A 177 -1.89 31.30 -16.68
N ALA A 178 -2.44 31.31 -15.46
CA ALA A 178 -3.87 31.29 -15.24
C ALA A 178 -4.44 32.71 -15.35
N ALA A 179 -5.57 32.86 -16.01
CA ALA A 179 -6.33 34.11 -15.97
C ALA A 179 -6.74 34.45 -14.53
N ALA A 180 -7.17 35.69 -14.30
CA ALA A 180 -7.44 36.18 -12.93
C ALA A 180 -8.51 35.37 -12.19
N GLU A 181 -9.38 34.67 -12.92
CA GLU A 181 -10.51 33.88 -12.40
C GLU A 181 -10.31 32.36 -12.55
N ASP A 182 -9.19 31.92 -13.13
CA ASP A 182 -8.95 30.50 -13.38
C ASP A 182 -8.30 29.82 -12.19
N VAL A 183 -8.63 28.55 -12.04
CA VAL A 183 -7.95 27.62 -11.14
C VAL A 183 -7.11 26.65 -11.94
N VAL A 184 -5.93 26.36 -11.47
CA VAL A 184 -5.04 25.39 -12.13
C VAL A 184 -5.33 24.00 -11.60
N PHE A 185 -5.57 23.07 -12.52
CA PHE A 185 -5.65 21.64 -12.24
C PHE A 185 -4.89 20.85 -13.29
N VAL A 186 -4.51 19.63 -12.95
CA VAL A 186 -3.83 18.69 -13.83
C VAL A 186 -4.60 17.39 -13.82
N LEU A 187 -4.93 16.91 -15.01
CA LEU A 187 -5.48 15.58 -15.23
C LEU A 187 -4.32 14.64 -15.58
N VAL A 188 -4.20 13.51 -14.91
CA VAL A 188 -3.18 12.47 -15.14
C VAL A 188 -3.85 11.14 -15.40
#